data_82572bb37b981b88c1f2b46ead5d0567
#
_entry.id   82572bb37b981b88c1f2b46ead5d0567
#
_cell.length_a   1.000
_cell.length_b   1.000
_cell.length_c   1.000
_cell.angle_alpha   90.00
_cell.angle_beta   90.00
_cell.angle_gamma   90.00
#
_symmetry.space_group_name_H-M   'P 1'
#
loop_
_entity.id
_entity.type
_entity.pdbx_description
1 polymer ?
#
loop_
_entity_poly.entity_id
_entity_poly.type
_entity_poly.pdbx_seq_one_letter_code
_entity_poly.pdbx_strand_id
1 'polypeptide(L)'
;MAVLSACLAIACSSCQTKPAPVVITRIVKPVLPPECRKVTPALSPKPDHDMTQDEIFNNWSADRTARNIGEARRKACVDAVDAAN
;
A
#
# COMPACT_ATOMS: atom_id res chain seq x y z
N MET A 1 -29.58 -56.56 42.69
CA MET A 1 -29.31 -56.01 42.59
C MET A 1 -29.04 -55.06 41.70
N ALA A 2 -29.06 -54.33 41.49
CA ALA A 2 -29.10 -53.45 40.80
C ALA A 2 -28.22 -52.70 40.29
N VAL A 3 -28.04 -52.28 39.77
CA VAL A 3 -27.25 -51.64 39.29
C VAL A 3 -27.19 -50.69 38.52
N LEU A 4 -27.03 -50.05 38.18
CA LEU A 4 -26.99 -49.13 37.60
C LEU A 4 -26.28 -48.41 36.97
N SER A 5 -26.08 -47.99 36.51
CA SER A 5 -25.43 -47.45 35.81
C SER A 5 -25.37 -46.36 35.28
N ALA A 6 -25.44 -45.79 35.34
CA ALA A 6 -25.44 -44.80 34.98
C ALA A 6 -24.80 -44.01 34.24
N CYS A 7 -24.63 -43.62 33.95
CA CYS A 7 -24.08 -42.88 33.48
C CYS A 7 -23.64 -42.26 32.66
N LEU A 8 -23.56 -41.94 32.38
CA LEU A 8 -23.05 -41.49 31.60
C LEU A 8 -23.20 -40.58 30.80
N ALA A 9 -23.45 -40.06 30.63
CA ALA A 9 -23.80 -39.27 29.83
C ALA A 9 -23.13 -38.16 29.63
N ILE A 10 -22.37 -37.89 29.98
CA ILE A 10 -21.81 -36.89 29.92
C ILE A 10 -21.21 -36.39 28.92
N ALA A 11 -20.96 -36.83 28.34
CA ALA A 11 -20.16 -36.46 27.45
C ALA A 11 -20.39 -35.50 26.58
N CYS A 12 -21.31 -35.12 26.24
CA CYS A 12 -21.48 -34.32 25.18
C CYS A 12 -21.08 -33.01 25.33
N SER A 13 -20.84 -32.55 26.37
CA SER A 13 -20.53 -31.21 26.50
C SER A 13 -19.27 -30.86 25.82
N SER A 14 -18.47 -31.81 25.62
CA SER A 14 -17.26 -31.45 24.98
C SER A 14 -17.45 -31.20 23.56
N CYS A 15 -18.52 -31.44 23.06
CA CYS A 15 -18.69 -31.19 21.69
C CYS A 15 -18.91 -29.79 21.39
N GLN A 16 -18.93 -28.98 22.35
CA GLN A 16 -19.14 -27.73 22.01
C GLN A 16 -18.03 -27.16 21.44
N THR A 17 -17.85 -27.06 20.23
CA THR A 17 -16.81 -26.36 19.57
C THR A 17 -17.09 -24.92 19.68
N LYS A 18 -16.15 -24.24 20.12
CA LYS A 18 -16.21 -22.83 20.03
C LYS A 18 -16.24 -22.46 18.59
N PRO A 19 -17.12 -21.59 18.19
CA PRO A 19 -17.10 -21.10 16.82
C PRO A 19 -15.76 -20.45 16.58
N ALA A 20 -15.18 -20.74 15.46
CA ALA A 20 -13.95 -20.12 15.08
C ALA A 20 -14.14 -18.61 15.07
N PRO A 21 -13.18 -17.88 15.56
CA PRO A 21 -13.31 -16.44 15.54
C PRO A 21 -13.48 -15.98 14.11
N VAL A 22 -14.46 -15.17 13.90
CA VAL A 22 -14.70 -14.61 12.60
C VAL A 22 -13.65 -13.55 12.38
N VAL A 23 -12.75 -13.84 11.52
CA VAL A 23 -11.75 -12.85 11.15
C VAL A 23 -12.40 -11.94 10.13
N ILE A 24 -12.77 -10.78 10.59
CA ILE A 24 -13.25 -9.78 9.67
C ILE A 24 -12.04 -9.10 9.11
N THR A 25 -11.73 -9.42 7.89
CA THR A 25 -10.65 -8.75 7.20
C THR A 25 -11.18 -7.42 6.72
N ARG A 26 -10.79 -6.38 7.37
CA ARG A 26 -11.08 -5.05 6.87
C ARG A 26 -10.09 -4.73 5.80
N ILE A 27 -10.60 -4.46 4.63
CA ILE A 27 -9.78 -3.89 3.59
C ILE A 27 -9.71 -2.40 3.87
N VAL A 28 -8.60 -1.98 4.41
CA VAL A 28 -8.40 -0.57 4.66
C VAL A 28 -7.82 0.05 3.39
N LYS A 29 -8.60 0.90 2.77
CA LYS A 29 -8.11 1.66 1.65
C LYS A 29 -7.16 2.70 2.16
N PRO A 30 -5.91 2.74 1.72
CA PRO A 30 -5.01 3.78 2.14
C PRO A 30 -5.47 5.14 1.62
N VAL A 31 -5.33 6.15 2.46
CA VAL A 31 -5.58 7.53 2.05
C VAL A 31 -4.30 8.04 1.43
N LEU A 32 -4.31 8.25 0.14
CA LEU A 32 -3.13 8.71 -0.56
C LEU A 32 -3.00 10.23 -0.46
N PRO A 33 -1.80 10.74 -0.27
CA PRO A 33 -1.57 12.18 -0.34
C PRO A 33 -1.93 12.73 -1.73
N PRO A 34 -2.34 13.98 -1.83
CA PRO A 34 -2.66 14.58 -3.12
C PRO A 34 -1.52 14.48 -4.14
N GLU A 35 -0.31 14.46 -3.69
CA GLU A 35 0.86 14.35 -4.57
C GLU A 35 0.87 13.07 -5.39
N CYS A 36 0.22 12.02 -4.92
CA CYS A 36 0.13 10.76 -5.65
C CYS A 36 -0.70 10.86 -6.91
N ARG A 37 -1.55 11.86 -7.00
CA ARG A 37 -2.42 12.03 -8.16
C ARG A 37 -1.88 13.04 -9.16
N LYS A 38 -0.77 13.67 -8.84
CA LYS A 38 -0.17 14.65 -9.74
C LYS A 38 0.66 13.94 -10.80
N VAL A 39 0.56 14.43 -11.99
CA VAL A 39 1.36 13.90 -13.11
C VAL A 39 2.79 14.36 -12.92
N THR A 40 3.72 13.47 -13.19
CA THR A 40 5.14 13.80 -13.16
C THR A 40 5.42 14.89 -14.21
N PRO A 41 6.18 15.92 -13.87
CA PRO A 41 6.51 16.96 -14.83
C PRO A 41 7.15 16.39 -16.09
N ALA A 42 6.76 16.93 -17.22
CA ALA A 42 7.33 16.49 -18.50
C ALA A 42 8.79 16.91 -18.61
N LEU A 43 9.52 16.15 -19.39
CA LEU A 43 10.89 16.51 -19.70
C LEU A 43 10.93 17.77 -20.56
N SER A 44 12.03 18.47 -20.51
CA SER A 44 12.23 19.66 -21.34
C SER A 44 12.15 19.27 -22.81
N PRO A 45 11.44 20.07 -23.63
CA PRO A 45 11.37 19.77 -25.05
C PRO A 45 12.76 19.89 -25.68
N LYS A 46 13.01 19.00 -26.61
CA LYS A 46 14.27 19.04 -27.34
C LYS A 46 14.16 20.06 -28.46
N PRO A 47 15.03 21.07 -28.50
CA PRO A 47 15.02 22.04 -29.58
C PRO A 47 15.48 21.39 -30.89
N ASP A 48 15.04 21.96 -31.99
CA ASP A 48 15.40 21.46 -33.32
C ASP A 48 16.65 22.13 -33.88
N HIS A 49 17.51 22.61 -33.02
CA HIS A 49 18.80 23.21 -33.39
C HIS A 49 19.88 22.69 -32.43
N ASP A 50 21.12 22.93 -32.74
CA ASP A 50 22.20 22.55 -31.86
C ASP A 50 22.17 23.40 -30.61
N MET A 51 22.19 22.72 -29.46
CA MET A 51 22.06 23.40 -28.19
C MET A 51 23.37 24.00 -27.74
N THR A 52 23.28 25.21 -27.23
CA THR A 52 24.42 25.84 -26.56
C THR A 52 24.65 25.14 -25.21
N GLN A 53 25.82 25.37 -24.62
CA GLN A 53 26.13 24.81 -23.31
C GLN A 53 25.15 25.28 -22.27
N ASP A 54 24.70 26.51 -22.30
CA ASP A 54 23.74 27.05 -21.36
C ASP A 54 22.39 26.35 -21.53
N GLU A 55 21.96 26.12 -22.76
CA GLU A 55 20.72 25.41 -23.04
C GLU A 55 20.78 23.97 -22.54
N ILE A 56 21.90 23.29 -22.77
CA ILE A 56 22.10 21.92 -22.28
C ILE A 56 22.05 21.91 -20.77
N PHE A 57 22.71 22.83 -20.12
CA PHE A 57 22.74 22.90 -18.67
C PHE A 57 21.34 23.16 -18.10
N ASN A 58 20.61 24.11 -18.69
CA ASN A 58 19.28 24.46 -18.25
C ASN A 58 18.30 23.29 -18.43
N ASN A 59 18.36 22.64 -19.58
CA ASN A 59 17.49 21.48 -19.83
C ASN A 59 17.82 20.32 -18.90
N TRP A 60 19.09 20.06 -18.70
CA TRP A 60 19.53 19.01 -17.78
C TRP A 60 19.08 19.29 -16.35
N SER A 61 19.24 20.53 -15.89
CA SER A 61 18.84 20.91 -14.54
C SER A 61 17.33 20.81 -14.35
N ALA A 62 16.56 21.25 -15.36
CA ALA A 62 15.10 21.16 -15.30
C ALA A 62 14.64 19.71 -15.27
N ASP A 63 15.24 18.86 -16.09
CA ASP A 63 14.87 17.44 -16.16
C ASP A 63 15.26 16.72 -14.88
N ARG A 64 16.40 17.06 -14.31
CA ARG A 64 16.81 16.47 -13.04
C ARG A 64 15.88 16.88 -11.91
N THR A 65 15.45 18.14 -11.90
CA THR A 65 14.47 18.62 -10.93
C THR A 65 13.14 17.88 -11.10
N ALA A 66 12.67 17.74 -12.34
CA ALA A 66 11.44 17.01 -12.62
C ALA A 66 11.52 15.56 -12.13
N ARG A 67 12.66 14.90 -12.37
CA ARG A 67 12.87 13.54 -11.91
C ARG A 67 12.84 13.45 -10.39
N ASN A 68 13.49 14.38 -9.72
CA ASN A 68 13.53 14.39 -8.26
C ASN A 68 12.15 14.62 -7.66
N ILE A 69 11.34 15.47 -8.27
CA ILE A 69 9.95 15.69 -7.87
C ILE A 69 9.16 14.38 -8.03
N GLY A 70 9.30 13.72 -9.17
CA GLY A 70 8.62 12.46 -9.43
C GLY A 70 9.02 11.39 -8.42
N GLU A 71 10.29 11.29 -8.09
CA GLU A 71 10.77 10.31 -7.13
C GLU A 71 10.26 10.60 -5.71
N ALA A 72 10.23 11.88 -5.31
CA ALA A 72 9.71 12.26 -4.02
C ALA A 72 8.22 11.91 -3.89
N ARG A 73 7.46 12.13 -4.97
CA ARG A 73 6.04 11.77 -5.02
C ARG A 73 5.84 10.27 -4.94
N ARG A 74 6.63 9.52 -5.69
CA ARG A 74 6.57 8.07 -5.65
C ARG A 74 6.82 7.56 -4.24
N LYS A 75 7.85 8.07 -3.60
CA LYS A 75 8.18 7.67 -2.25
C LYS A 75 7.05 7.98 -1.27
N ALA A 76 6.46 9.16 -1.38
CA ALA A 76 5.34 9.54 -0.52
C ALA A 76 4.15 8.60 -0.70
N CYS A 77 3.89 8.16 -1.93
CA CYS A 77 2.80 7.23 -2.21
C CYS A 77 3.08 5.85 -1.64
N VAL A 78 4.30 5.36 -1.80
CA VAL A 78 4.69 4.06 -1.25
C VAL A 78 4.61 4.10 0.28
N ASP A 79 5.12 5.16 0.89
CA ASP A 79 5.09 5.30 2.34
C ASP A 79 3.65 5.32 2.87
N ALA A 80 2.73 5.97 2.15
CA ALA A 80 1.33 6.02 2.53
C ALA A 80 0.67 4.65 2.45
N VAL A 81 0.98 3.87 1.43
CA VAL A 81 0.45 2.51 1.30
C VAL A 81 1.02 1.62 2.38
N ASP A 82 2.32 1.72 2.63
CA ASP A 82 2.97 0.91 3.65
C ASP A 82 2.43 1.24 5.05
N ALA A 83 2.14 2.49 5.31
CA ALA A 83 1.60 2.91 6.59
C ALA A 83 0.17 2.39 6.82
N ALA A 84 -0.56 2.09 5.76
CA ALA A 84 -1.91 1.57 5.86
C ALA A 84 -1.95 0.06 6.09
N ASN A 85 -0.85 -0.61 5.87
CA ASN A 85 -0.72 -2.03 6.08
C ASN A 85 -0.02 -2.31 7.40
#